data_63195868d5df3d65953604f5431ee704
#
_entry.id   63195868d5df3d65953604f5431ee704
#
_cell.length_a   1.000
_cell.length_b   1.000
_cell.length_c   1.000
_cell.angle_alpha   90.00
_cell.angle_beta   90.00
_cell.angle_gamma   90.00
#
_symmetry.space_group_name_H-M   'P 1'
#
loop_
_entity.id
_entity.type
_entity.pdbx_description
1 polymer ?
#
loop_
_entity_poly.entity_id
_entity_poly.type
_entity_poly.pdbx_seq_one_letter_code
_entity_poly.pdbx_strand_id
1 'polypeptide(L)'
;MQEGAPKQILTTRDAIAIVVGLVIGAGIFRFPSLVAGASASETVFYLLWIAGGVISLIGALCYAELATAYPNAGGDYYFLQRAFGRAFSFLFGWARLAVITTGAIALLGYTFGDYASNVLSLGPHSSAIYAALSVLLLTWVNLLGIRETKGTQNVLTTLLVVGLVAVIVTGILLVAPAPAPAAPAEPKPWMAGVPFAMLFVLFTYSGWNEAAYVSAELKERRSMVVAMVLSLAVITLLYLAINYAYVRGLGFAGVAKSQTVAADLMGLRFGDLGGKVISAVVCLAALTSINATIIVGARSNYALGRDWPVFGRLGHWDARTDAPRIALYVQGIFALLLVVAGAFTDQVKTMIEYTSPVFWFFFMMAGIALFVLRVREPDTPRPFKVPLYPLTPILFVATCAYLLYSSLAYVKGGAWAGVAVLAAGLVLLAFNLRAGRRAA
;
A
#
# COMPACT_ATOMS: atom_id res chain seq x y z
N MET A 1 -11.23 -6.57 32.41
CA MET A 1 -10.20 -7.56 32.05
C MET A 1 -9.10 -6.81 31.31
N GLN A 2 -7.91 -6.74 31.87
CA GLN A 2 -6.75 -6.22 31.16
C GLN A 2 -6.50 -7.15 29.97
N GLU A 3 -6.71 -6.67 28.74
CA GLU A 3 -6.27 -7.36 27.53
C GLU A 3 -4.76 -7.59 27.67
N GLY A 4 -4.33 -8.85 27.75
CA GLY A 4 -2.92 -9.20 27.92
C GLY A 4 -2.09 -8.65 26.77
N ALA A 5 -0.88 -8.22 27.07
CA ALA A 5 0.09 -7.76 26.06
C ALA A 5 0.25 -8.84 24.96
N PRO A 6 0.46 -8.44 23.69
CA PRO A 6 0.66 -9.39 22.59
C PRO A 6 1.77 -10.40 22.92
N LYS A 7 1.51 -11.69 22.67
CA LYS A 7 2.53 -12.72 22.94
C LYS A 7 3.67 -12.59 21.93
N GLN A 8 4.90 -12.53 22.41
CA GLN A 8 6.12 -12.48 21.60
C GLN A 8 6.44 -13.87 21.03
N ILE A 9 5.84 -14.19 19.88
CA ILE A 9 5.93 -15.52 19.24
C ILE A 9 6.65 -15.48 17.89
N LEU A 10 6.76 -14.32 17.25
CA LEU A 10 7.31 -14.18 15.89
C LEU A 10 8.84 -14.23 15.89
N THR A 11 9.39 -15.04 14.99
CA THR A 11 10.83 -15.11 14.70
C THR A 11 11.23 -14.13 13.61
N THR A 12 12.55 -13.95 13.36
CA THR A 12 13.04 -13.13 12.24
C THR A 12 12.54 -13.65 10.89
N ARG A 13 12.43 -14.97 10.71
CA ARG A 13 11.91 -15.58 9.47
C ARG A 13 10.44 -15.25 9.25
N ASP A 14 9.65 -15.31 10.31
CA ASP A 14 8.23 -14.94 10.25
C ASP A 14 8.08 -13.45 9.89
N ALA A 15 8.91 -12.59 10.48
CA ALA A 15 8.91 -11.16 10.18
C ALA A 15 9.28 -10.88 8.71
N ILE A 16 10.30 -11.56 8.16
CA ILE A 16 10.66 -11.46 6.74
C ILE A 16 9.49 -11.89 5.87
N ALA A 17 8.87 -13.04 6.14
CA ALA A 17 7.74 -13.53 5.38
C ALA A 17 6.55 -12.55 5.41
N ILE A 18 6.28 -11.94 6.57
CA ILE A 18 5.23 -10.92 6.73
C ILE A 18 5.56 -9.69 5.89
N VAL A 19 6.79 -9.13 5.98
CA VAL A 19 7.17 -7.93 5.22
C VAL A 19 7.12 -8.20 3.71
N VAL A 20 7.66 -9.33 3.26
CA VAL A 20 7.60 -9.74 1.84
C VAL A 20 6.15 -9.88 1.37
N GLY A 21 5.29 -10.53 2.16
CA GLY A 21 3.88 -10.70 1.83
C GLY A 21 3.06 -9.41 1.85
N LEU A 22 3.46 -8.42 2.68
CA LEU A 22 2.82 -7.11 2.73
C LEU A 22 3.21 -6.21 1.55
N VAL A 23 4.47 -6.29 1.10
CA VAL A 23 5.00 -5.45 0.02
C VAL A 23 4.77 -6.07 -1.35
N ILE A 24 5.02 -7.39 -1.52
CA ILE A 24 4.74 -8.05 -2.80
C ILE A 24 3.24 -8.27 -2.92
N GLY A 25 2.58 -7.30 -3.53
CA GLY A 25 1.14 -7.33 -3.81
C GLY A 25 0.85 -7.30 -5.32
N ALA A 26 -0.42 -7.12 -5.66
CA ALA A 26 -0.85 -7.02 -7.06
C ALA A 26 -0.29 -5.78 -7.80
N GLY A 27 0.26 -4.80 -7.09
CA GLY A 27 0.79 -3.55 -7.67
C GLY A 27 1.90 -3.76 -8.69
N ILE A 28 2.81 -4.72 -8.48
CA ILE A 28 3.92 -5.00 -9.41
C ILE A 28 3.46 -5.55 -10.77
N PHE A 29 2.24 -6.04 -10.85
CA PHE A 29 1.64 -6.50 -12.09
C PHE A 29 0.88 -5.41 -12.84
N ARG A 30 0.61 -4.25 -12.21
CA ARG A 30 -0.17 -3.15 -12.80
C ARG A 30 0.63 -1.85 -12.98
N PHE A 31 1.40 -1.44 -11.98
CA PHE A 31 2.07 -0.15 -11.96
C PHE A 31 3.26 0.00 -12.90
N PRO A 32 4.00 -1.06 -13.31
CA PRO A 32 5.04 -0.92 -14.30
C PRO A 32 4.59 -0.22 -15.59
N SER A 33 3.37 -0.46 -16.06
CA SER A 33 2.83 0.21 -17.24
C SER A 33 2.62 1.70 -17.02
N LEU A 34 2.11 2.10 -15.85
CA LEU A 34 1.90 3.50 -15.49
C LEU A 34 3.23 4.24 -15.31
N VAL A 35 4.21 3.58 -14.70
CA VAL A 35 5.58 4.11 -14.54
C VAL A 35 6.25 4.28 -15.91
N ALA A 36 6.16 3.27 -16.79
CA ALA A 36 6.72 3.35 -18.14
C ALA A 36 6.04 4.45 -18.98
N GLY A 37 4.72 4.57 -18.90
CA GLY A 37 3.96 5.61 -19.59
C GLY A 37 4.30 7.04 -19.14
N ALA A 38 4.66 7.21 -17.86
CA ALA A 38 5.08 8.48 -17.28
C ALA A 38 6.59 8.76 -17.44
N SER A 39 7.43 7.75 -17.70
CA SER A 39 8.88 7.89 -17.82
C SER A 39 9.28 8.42 -19.21
N ALA A 40 10.28 9.30 -19.25
CA ALA A 40 10.80 9.85 -20.50
C ALA A 40 11.60 8.83 -21.34
N SER A 41 12.19 7.82 -20.68
CA SER A 41 12.99 6.77 -21.33
C SER A 41 13.05 5.51 -20.47
N GLU A 42 13.50 4.42 -21.08
CA GLU A 42 13.76 3.16 -20.40
C GLU A 42 14.78 3.29 -19.27
N THR A 43 15.84 4.09 -19.47
CA THR A 43 16.84 4.37 -18.43
C THR A 43 16.21 5.06 -17.22
N VAL A 44 15.38 6.09 -17.45
CA VAL A 44 14.66 6.79 -16.38
C VAL A 44 13.73 5.81 -15.66
N PHE A 45 13.04 4.93 -16.38
CA PHE A 45 12.19 3.90 -15.80
C PHE A 45 12.93 3.02 -14.79
N TYR A 46 14.10 2.46 -15.16
CA TYR A 46 14.86 1.63 -14.22
C TYR A 46 15.44 2.41 -13.05
N LEU A 47 15.93 3.64 -13.30
CA LEU A 47 16.42 4.50 -12.23
C LEU A 47 15.34 4.81 -11.19
N LEU A 48 14.09 4.97 -11.61
CA LEU A 48 12.96 5.17 -10.70
C LEU A 48 12.70 3.95 -9.81
N TRP A 49 12.79 2.73 -10.35
CA TRP A 49 12.64 1.50 -9.55
C TRP A 49 13.78 1.32 -8.54
N ILE A 50 15.03 1.64 -8.92
CA ILE A 50 16.18 1.63 -8.00
C ILE A 50 15.99 2.69 -6.92
N ALA A 51 15.65 3.92 -7.31
CA ALA A 51 15.40 5.02 -6.37
C ALA A 51 14.27 4.70 -5.40
N GLY A 52 13.19 4.07 -5.88
CA GLY A 52 12.08 3.61 -5.04
C GLY A 52 12.49 2.61 -3.97
N GLY A 53 13.34 1.63 -4.34
CA GLY A 53 13.91 0.69 -3.38
C GLY A 53 14.78 1.38 -2.32
N VAL A 54 15.66 2.30 -2.73
CA VAL A 54 16.52 3.07 -1.82
C VAL A 54 15.70 3.95 -0.88
N ILE A 55 14.71 4.67 -1.40
CA ILE A 55 13.83 5.54 -0.60
C ILE A 55 13.02 4.71 0.39
N SER A 56 12.48 3.56 -0.05
CA SER A 56 11.75 2.64 0.83
C SER A 56 12.64 2.09 1.94
N LEU A 57 13.90 1.78 1.64
CA LEU A 57 14.87 1.33 2.63
C LEU A 57 15.18 2.44 3.65
N ILE A 58 15.36 3.69 3.20
CA ILE A 58 15.57 4.86 4.07
C ILE A 58 14.37 5.03 5.02
N GLY A 59 13.15 4.96 4.49
CA GLY A 59 11.93 5.03 5.29
C GLY A 59 11.81 3.87 6.29
N ALA A 60 12.10 2.64 5.84
CA ALA A 60 12.06 1.45 6.69
C ALA A 60 13.05 1.52 7.86
N LEU A 61 14.25 2.08 7.66
CA LEU A 61 15.20 2.31 8.74
C LEU A 61 14.66 3.31 9.79
N CYS A 62 13.96 4.38 9.35
CA CYS A 62 13.31 5.31 10.27
C CYS A 62 12.20 4.62 11.07
N TYR A 63 11.37 3.83 10.42
CA TYR A 63 10.31 3.05 11.07
C TYR A 63 10.85 1.94 11.98
N ALA A 64 11.98 1.32 11.61
CA ALA A 64 12.62 0.32 12.46
C ALA A 64 13.06 0.91 13.81
N GLU A 65 13.54 2.16 13.85
CA GLU A 65 13.82 2.84 15.12
C GLU A 65 12.53 3.09 15.91
N LEU A 66 11.49 3.65 15.29
CA LEU A 66 10.21 3.89 15.95
C LEU A 66 9.59 2.59 16.48
N ALA A 67 9.55 1.54 15.67
CA ALA A 67 8.93 0.27 16.01
C ALA A 67 9.70 -0.49 17.10
N THR A 68 11.01 -0.35 17.16
CA THR A 68 11.84 -1.00 18.20
C THR A 68 11.89 -0.22 19.51
N ALA A 69 11.82 1.12 19.44
CA ALA A 69 11.75 1.97 20.62
C ALA A 69 10.35 1.99 21.26
N TYR A 70 9.32 1.96 20.41
CA TYR A 70 7.91 2.08 20.79
C TYR A 70 7.07 0.92 20.24
N PRO A 71 7.33 -0.33 20.64
CA PRO A 71 6.59 -1.47 20.11
C PRO A 71 5.13 -1.41 20.53
N ASN A 72 4.23 -1.28 19.55
CA ASN A 72 2.79 -1.16 19.78
C ASN A 72 2.00 -1.64 18.55
N ALA A 73 0.91 -2.35 18.78
CA ALA A 73 0.02 -2.81 17.73
C ALA A 73 -0.74 -1.66 16.99
N GLY A 74 -0.68 -0.45 17.51
CA GLY A 74 -1.22 0.76 16.88
C GLY A 74 -0.33 1.36 15.79
N GLY A 75 0.94 0.91 15.64
CA GLY A 75 1.85 1.40 14.60
C GLY A 75 1.88 2.93 14.48
N ASP A 76 1.64 3.44 13.27
CA ASP A 76 1.63 4.88 12.98
C ASP A 76 0.69 5.69 13.87
N TYR A 77 -0.51 5.16 14.16
CA TYR A 77 -1.48 5.83 15.05
C TYR A 77 -0.86 6.13 16.41
N TYR A 78 -0.14 5.15 16.96
CA TYR A 78 0.52 5.29 18.25
C TYR A 78 1.72 6.25 18.19
N PHE A 79 2.55 6.17 17.15
CA PHE A 79 3.70 7.07 16.98
C PHE A 79 3.25 8.53 16.85
N LEU A 80 2.22 8.77 16.03
CA LEU A 80 1.66 10.11 15.83
C LEU A 80 0.96 10.64 17.09
N GLN A 81 0.25 9.78 17.83
CA GLN A 81 -0.36 10.15 19.11
C GLN A 81 0.70 10.58 20.13
N ARG A 82 1.79 9.82 20.23
CA ARG A 82 2.86 10.07 21.18
C ARG A 82 3.64 11.33 20.84
N ALA A 83 3.89 11.57 19.56
CA ALA A 83 4.64 12.74 19.09
C ALA A 83 3.81 14.03 19.07
N PHE A 84 2.54 13.97 18.63
CA PHE A 84 1.73 15.16 18.34
C PHE A 84 0.43 15.23 19.13
N GLY A 85 0.11 14.20 19.93
CA GLY A 85 -1.07 14.17 20.79
C GLY A 85 -2.32 13.58 20.14
N ARG A 86 -3.37 13.46 20.97
CA ARG A 86 -4.62 12.76 20.62
C ARG A 86 -5.37 13.37 19.44
N ALA A 87 -5.38 14.70 19.31
CA ALA A 87 -6.07 15.37 18.21
C ALA A 87 -5.47 15.02 16.84
N PHE A 88 -4.15 14.91 16.78
CA PHE A 88 -3.45 14.55 15.53
C PHE A 88 -3.69 13.08 15.15
N SER A 89 -3.65 12.16 16.13
CA SER A 89 -3.97 10.76 15.86
C SER A 89 -5.42 10.53 15.44
N PHE A 90 -6.37 11.37 15.91
CA PHE A 90 -7.74 11.37 15.39
C PHE A 90 -7.77 11.65 13.89
N LEU A 91 -7.08 12.69 13.43
CA LEU A 91 -7.01 13.03 11.99
C LEU A 91 -6.40 11.90 11.18
N PHE A 92 -5.38 11.23 11.70
CA PHE A 92 -4.80 10.05 11.04
C PHE A 92 -5.80 8.88 10.98
N GLY A 93 -6.51 8.59 12.07
CA GLY A 93 -7.54 7.55 12.10
C GLY A 93 -8.67 7.83 11.11
N TRP A 94 -9.14 9.08 11.04
CA TRP A 94 -10.10 9.52 10.03
C TRP A 94 -9.55 9.39 8.61
N ALA A 95 -8.31 9.82 8.37
CA ALA A 95 -7.65 9.68 7.08
C ALA A 95 -7.52 8.22 6.64
N ARG A 96 -7.20 7.32 7.56
CA ARG A 96 -7.19 5.87 7.26
C ARG A 96 -8.56 5.38 6.85
N LEU A 97 -9.61 5.72 7.60
CA LEU A 97 -10.98 5.30 7.30
C LEU A 97 -11.46 5.83 5.95
N ALA A 98 -11.34 7.14 5.73
CA ALA A 98 -12.01 7.79 4.61
C ALA A 98 -11.19 7.86 3.33
N VAL A 99 -9.83 7.80 3.40
CA VAL A 99 -8.95 8.04 2.26
C VAL A 99 -7.97 6.90 2.04
N ILE A 100 -7.10 6.60 3.03
CA ILE A 100 -5.92 5.76 2.80
C ILE A 100 -6.33 4.30 2.59
N THR A 101 -7.00 3.70 3.57
CA THR A 101 -7.36 2.27 3.53
C THR A 101 -8.44 2.00 2.49
N THR A 102 -9.45 2.83 2.42
CA THR A 102 -10.57 2.68 1.45
C THR A 102 -10.11 2.93 0.03
N GLY A 103 -9.22 3.89 -0.19
CA GLY A 103 -8.58 4.11 -1.48
C GLY A 103 -7.67 2.94 -1.90
N ALA A 104 -6.91 2.35 -0.96
CA ALA A 104 -6.12 1.15 -1.23
C ALA A 104 -7.01 -0.06 -1.60
N ILE A 105 -8.14 -0.26 -0.93
CA ILE A 105 -9.13 -1.30 -1.27
C ILE A 105 -9.67 -1.09 -2.69
N ALA A 106 -10.06 0.13 -3.04
CA ALA A 106 -10.56 0.45 -4.37
C ALA A 106 -9.49 0.26 -5.46
N LEU A 107 -8.26 0.69 -5.19
CA LEU A 107 -7.11 0.54 -6.09
C LEU A 107 -6.78 -0.93 -6.38
N LEU A 108 -6.73 -1.77 -5.34
CA LEU A 108 -6.54 -3.21 -5.46
C LEU A 108 -7.73 -3.88 -6.16
N GLY A 109 -8.96 -3.38 -5.89
CA GLY A 109 -10.17 -3.81 -6.58
C GLY A 109 -10.09 -3.58 -8.09
N TYR A 110 -9.61 -2.43 -8.54
CA TYR A 110 -9.39 -2.16 -9.96
C TYR A 110 -8.28 -3.03 -10.55
N THR A 111 -7.20 -3.26 -9.81
CA THR A 111 -6.16 -4.20 -10.26
C THR A 111 -6.72 -5.61 -10.43
N PHE A 112 -7.55 -6.08 -9.51
CA PHE A 112 -8.30 -7.33 -9.65
C PHE A 112 -9.20 -7.29 -10.88
N GLY A 113 -9.94 -6.19 -11.08
CA GLY A 113 -10.88 -6.02 -12.18
C GLY A 113 -10.21 -6.05 -13.56
N ASP A 114 -9.05 -5.42 -13.70
CA ASP A 114 -8.28 -5.42 -14.96
C ASP A 114 -7.88 -6.86 -15.34
N TYR A 115 -7.33 -7.62 -14.40
CA TYR A 115 -6.91 -9.01 -14.64
C TYR A 115 -8.08 -9.98 -14.76
N ALA A 116 -9.17 -9.80 -14.01
CA ALA A 116 -10.38 -10.59 -14.15
C ALA A 116 -11.04 -10.36 -15.52
N SER A 117 -11.02 -9.12 -16.01
CA SER A 117 -11.52 -8.76 -17.34
C SER A 117 -10.74 -9.42 -18.49
N ASN A 118 -9.45 -9.69 -18.28
CA ASN A 118 -8.63 -10.44 -19.23
C ASN A 118 -9.03 -11.93 -19.29
N VAL A 119 -9.52 -12.50 -18.19
CA VAL A 119 -10.07 -13.88 -18.17
C VAL A 119 -11.46 -13.93 -18.79
N LEU A 120 -12.34 -13.02 -18.36
CA LEU A 120 -13.74 -12.91 -18.84
C LEU A 120 -14.17 -11.45 -18.85
N SER A 121 -14.36 -10.88 -20.03
CA SER A 121 -14.86 -9.50 -20.17
C SER A 121 -16.37 -9.43 -20.01
N LEU A 122 -16.83 -8.48 -19.17
CA LEU A 122 -18.24 -8.13 -18.96
C LEU A 122 -18.65 -6.86 -19.72
N GLY A 123 -17.82 -6.41 -20.67
CA GLY A 123 -18.04 -5.20 -21.46
C GLY A 123 -17.20 -3.99 -20.99
N PRO A 124 -17.56 -2.76 -21.40
CA PRO A 124 -16.73 -1.56 -21.20
C PRO A 124 -16.42 -1.21 -19.75
N HIS A 125 -17.28 -1.56 -18.82
CA HIS A 125 -17.12 -1.31 -17.37
C HIS A 125 -16.68 -2.55 -16.58
N SER A 126 -16.16 -3.58 -17.28
CA SER A 126 -15.79 -4.87 -16.69
C SER A 126 -14.90 -4.73 -15.47
N SER A 127 -13.83 -3.92 -15.54
CA SER A 127 -12.91 -3.70 -14.42
C SER A 127 -13.62 -3.11 -13.19
N ALA A 128 -14.48 -2.12 -13.36
CA ALA A 128 -15.24 -1.52 -12.28
C ALA A 128 -16.27 -2.50 -11.66
N ILE A 129 -16.93 -3.31 -12.48
CA ILE A 129 -17.87 -4.34 -12.02
C ILE A 129 -17.15 -5.36 -11.14
N TYR A 130 -16.01 -5.89 -11.61
CA TYR A 130 -15.22 -6.84 -10.86
C TYR A 130 -14.64 -6.21 -9.58
N ALA A 131 -14.19 -4.95 -9.63
CA ALA A 131 -13.73 -4.21 -8.45
C ALA A 131 -14.86 -4.12 -7.40
N ALA A 132 -16.05 -3.73 -7.79
CA ALA A 132 -17.20 -3.65 -6.89
C ALA A 132 -17.57 -5.02 -6.31
N LEU A 133 -17.61 -6.06 -7.15
CA LEU A 133 -17.90 -7.43 -6.71
C LEU A 133 -16.87 -7.94 -5.71
N SER A 134 -15.58 -7.67 -5.91
CA SER A 134 -14.52 -8.08 -4.97
C SER A 134 -14.67 -7.41 -3.61
N VAL A 135 -14.96 -6.10 -3.58
CA VAL A 135 -15.17 -5.37 -2.33
C VAL A 135 -16.42 -5.86 -1.60
N LEU A 136 -17.53 -6.05 -2.31
CA LEU A 136 -18.79 -6.59 -1.76
C LEU A 136 -18.60 -7.98 -1.18
N LEU A 137 -18.03 -8.89 -1.97
CA LEU A 137 -17.82 -10.29 -1.58
C LEU A 137 -16.92 -10.38 -0.34
N LEU A 138 -15.77 -9.72 -0.35
CA LEU A 138 -14.81 -9.81 0.75
C LEU A 138 -15.31 -9.08 2.00
N THR A 139 -16.02 -7.96 1.86
CA THR A 139 -16.70 -7.33 3.00
C THR A 139 -17.72 -8.27 3.59
N TRP A 140 -18.54 -8.92 2.78
CA TRP A 140 -19.56 -9.89 3.23
C TRP A 140 -18.94 -11.11 3.93
N VAL A 141 -17.87 -11.69 3.36
CA VAL A 141 -17.12 -12.82 3.97
C VAL A 141 -16.61 -12.43 5.37
N ASN A 142 -16.04 -11.23 5.52
CA ASN A 142 -15.57 -10.74 6.81
C ASN A 142 -16.72 -10.46 7.80
N LEU A 143 -17.90 -10.02 7.32
CA LEU A 143 -19.09 -9.85 8.15
C LEU A 143 -19.64 -11.18 8.70
N LEU A 144 -19.43 -12.28 7.99
CA LEU A 144 -19.77 -13.63 8.46
C LEU A 144 -18.77 -14.17 9.48
N GLY A 145 -17.65 -13.49 9.73
CA GLY A 145 -16.60 -13.94 10.63
C GLY A 145 -15.74 -15.07 10.06
N ILE A 146 -15.79 -15.30 8.75
CA ILE A 146 -14.95 -16.28 8.08
C ILE A 146 -13.53 -15.73 8.04
N ARG A 147 -12.61 -16.41 8.72
CA ARG A 147 -11.20 -16.02 8.79
C ARG A 147 -10.36 -16.90 7.89
N GLU A 148 -9.47 -16.28 7.15
CA GLU A 148 -8.41 -17.03 6.48
C GLU A 148 -7.52 -17.71 7.53
N THR A 149 -7.21 -18.98 7.28
CA THR A 149 -6.22 -19.68 8.10
C THR A 149 -4.81 -19.23 7.67
N LYS A 150 -3.84 -19.34 8.58
CA LYS A 150 -2.42 -19.10 8.24
C LYS A 150 -1.97 -19.97 7.05
N GLY A 151 -2.52 -21.16 6.91
CA GLY A 151 -2.24 -22.05 5.79
C GLY A 151 -2.72 -21.48 4.46
N THR A 152 -3.93 -20.95 4.40
CA THR A 152 -4.49 -20.31 3.19
C THR A 152 -3.64 -19.11 2.76
N GLN A 153 -3.30 -18.23 3.71
CA GLN A 153 -2.44 -17.07 3.42
C GLN A 153 -1.06 -17.48 2.88
N ASN A 154 -0.43 -18.48 3.47
CA ASN A 154 0.87 -18.99 3.01
C ASN A 154 0.79 -19.58 1.60
N VAL A 155 -0.25 -20.34 1.28
CA VAL A 155 -0.46 -20.89 -0.08
C VAL A 155 -0.62 -19.77 -1.09
N LEU A 156 -1.45 -18.77 -0.80
CA LEU A 156 -1.70 -17.64 -1.70
C LEU A 156 -0.44 -16.79 -1.92
N THR A 157 0.32 -16.50 -0.87
CA THR A 157 1.60 -15.79 -0.98
C THR A 157 2.63 -16.61 -1.78
N THR A 158 2.67 -17.92 -1.59
CA THR A 158 3.55 -18.80 -2.35
C THR A 158 3.18 -18.79 -3.84
N LEU A 159 1.89 -18.91 -4.17
CA LEU A 159 1.41 -18.84 -5.55
C LEU A 159 1.76 -17.51 -6.22
N LEU A 160 1.64 -16.40 -5.48
CA LEU A 160 2.02 -15.07 -5.96
C LEU A 160 3.52 -15.01 -6.30
N VAL A 161 4.38 -15.46 -5.39
CA VAL A 161 5.85 -15.46 -5.60
C VAL A 161 6.22 -16.39 -6.75
N VAL A 162 5.63 -17.57 -6.84
CA VAL A 162 5.83 -18.51 -7.96
C VAL A 162 5.37 -17.87 -9.28
N GLY A 163 4.21 -17.23 -9.31
CA GLY A 163 3.72 -16.51 -10.49
C GLY A 163 4.68 -15.39 -10.92
N LEU A 164 5.20 -14.61 -9.96
CA LEU A 164 6.17 -13.56 -10.23
C LEU A 164 7.47 -14.13 -10.82
N VAL A 165 8.00 -15.20 -10.23
CA VAL A 165 9.20 -15.90 -10.75
C VAL A 165 8.93 -16.49 -12.14
N ALA A 166 7.76 -17.07 -12.37
CA ALA A 166 7.38 -17.61 -13.69
C ALA A 166 7.36 -16.51 -14.76
N VAL A 167 6.84 -15.32 -14.44
CA VAL A 167 6.87 -14.15 -15.34
C VAL A 167 8.31 -13.72 -15.63
N ILE A 168 9.17 -13.64 -14.61
CA ILE A 168 10.59 -13.29 -14.76
C ILE A 168 11.30 -14.29 -15.68
N VAL A 169 11.18 -15.58 -15.39
CA VAL A 169 11.81 -16.66 -16.17
C VAL A 169 11.31 -16.63 -17.62
N THR A 170 10.00 -16.49 -17.82
CA THR A 170 9.41 -16.43 -19.17
C THR A 170 9.95 -15.25 -19.96
N GLY A 171 9.94 -14.04 -19.39
CA GLY A 171 10.38 -12.84 -20.08
C GLY A 171 11.89 -12.81 -20.35
N ILE A 172 12.71 -13.40 -19.47
CA ILE A 172 14.16 -13.40 -19.65
C ILE A 172 14.65 -14.55 -20.54
N LEU A 173 14.08 -15.75 -20.37
CA LEU A 173 14.63 -16.96 -20.99
C LEU A 173 13.79 -17.51 -22.13
N LEU A 174 12.47 -17.32 -22.13
CA LEU A 174 11.57 -18.01 -23.05
C LEU A 174 10.95 -17.12 -24.14
N VAL A 175 10.96 -15.80 -23.93
CA VAL A 175 10.46 -14.80 -24.91
C VAL A 175 11.66 -14.17 -25.63
N ALA A 176 11.57 -14.05 -26.94
CA ALA A 176 12.55 -13.30 -27.72
C ALA A 176 12.50 -11.80 -27.33
N PRO A 177 13.66 -11.10 -27.37
CA PRO A 177 13.64 -9.67 -27.12
C PRO A 177 12.72 -8.94 -28.11
N ALA A 178 11.97 -7.97 -27.59
CA ALA A 178 11.16 -7.12 -28.44
C ALA A 178 12.03 -6.40 -29.49
N PRO A 179 11.53 -6.17 -30.71
CA PRO A 179 12.26 -5.41 -31.73
C PRO A 179 12.62 -4.01 -31.19
N ALA A 180 13.80 -3.52 -31.59
CA ALA A 180 14.16 -2.13 -31.29
C ALA A 180 13.11 -1.16 -31.88
N PRO A 181 12.79 -0.07 -31.20
CA PRO A 181 11.83 0.92 -31.70
C PRO A 181 12.26 1.42 -33.08
N ALA A 182 11.34 1.43 -34.05
CA ALA A 182 11.61 1.84 -35.42
C ALA A 182 11.99 3.35 -35.56
N ALA A 183 11.66 4.16 -34.57
CA ALA A 183 12.09 5.55 -34.49
C ALA A 183 12.30 5.95 -33.02
N PRO A 184 13.26 6.84 -32.71
CA PRO A 184 13.36 7.43 -31.39
C PRO A 184 12.04 8.18 -31.09
N ALA A 185 11.45 7.93 -29.93
CA ALA A 185 10.36 8.76 -29.45
C ALA A 185 10.86 10.23 -29.32
N GLU A 186 9.99 11.21 -29.57
CA GLU A 186 10.34 12.60 -29.34
C GLU A 186 10.96 12.78 -27.95
N PRO A 187 12.12 13.45 -27.84
CA PRO A 187 12.83 13.57 -26.58
C PRO A 187 11.97 14.37 -25.58
N LYS A 188 11.41 13.68 -24.61
CA LYS A 188 10.76 14.34 -23.46
C LYS A 188 11.85 14.79 -22.48
N PRO A 189 11.69 15.96 -21.82
CA PRO A 189 12.58 16.35 -20.74
C PRO A 189 12.66 15.20 -19.71
N TRP A 190 13.86 14.78 -19.32
CA TRP A 190 14.06 13.59 -18.48
C TRP A 190 13.32 13.65 -17.12
N MET A 191 13.12 14.87 -16.59
CA MET A 191 12.34 15.10 -15.38
C MET A 191 10.82 15.13 -15.61
N ALA A 192 10.37 15.22 -16.88
CA ALA A 192 8.94 15.24 -17.16
C ALA A 192 8.32 13.90 -16.76
N GLY A 193 7.35 13.92 -15.89
CA GLY A 193 6.67 12.74 -15.39
C GLY A 193 7.36 11.99 -14.24
N VAL A 194 8.64 12.26 -13.91
CA VAL A 194 9.35 11.63 -12.78
C VAL A 194 8.56 11.76 -11.47
N PRO A 195 8.03 12.94 -11.07
CA PRO A 195 7.27 13.07 -9.83
C PRO A 195 6.04 12.15 -9.80
N PHE A 196 5.35 12.06 -10.92
CA PHE A 196 4.15 11.22 -11.06
C PHE A 196 4.49 9.74 -11.11
N ALA A 197 5.50 9.34 -11.87
CA ALA A 197 5.99 7.98 -11.94
C ALA A 197 6.46 7.47 -10.56
N MET A 198 7.14 8.31 -9.78
CA MET A 198 7.63 7.96 -8.45
C MET A 198 6.49 7.66 -7.47
N LEU A 199 5.31 8.30 -7.62
CA LEU A 199 4.13 7.94 -6.82
C LEU A 199 3.77 6.46 -7.02
N PHE A 200 3.69 5.99 -8.27
CA PHE A 200 3.35 4.59 -8.56
C PHE A 200 4.44 3.62 -8.08
N VAL A 201 5.71 3.97 -8.26
CA VAL A 201 6.84 3.17 -7.78
C VAL A 201 6.74 2.99 -6.27
N LEU A 202 6.61 4.07 -5.51
CA LEU A 202 6.58 3.99 -4.05
C LEU A 202 5.28 3.39 -3.51
N PHE A 203 4.17 3.50 -4.23
CA PHE A 203 2.96 2.71 -3.92
C PHE A 203 3.19 1.21 -4.16
N THR A 204 4.00 0.82 -5.17
CA THR A 204 4.35 -0.59 -5.39
C THR A 204 5.25 -1.14 -4.28
N TYR A 205 6.16 -0.31 -3.77
CA TYR A 205 7.02 -0.65 -2.62
C TYR A 205 6.30 -0.50 -1.27
N SER A 206 5.11 0.07 -1.19
CA SER A 206 4.41 0.30 0.08
C SER A 206 4.05 -1.00 0.79
N GLY A 207 3.74 -0.92 2.09
CA GLY A 207 3.40 -2.08 2.92
C GLY A 207 4.45 -2.42 3.98
N TRP A 208 5.71 -2.07 3.78
CA TRP A 208 6.75 -2.31 4.79
C TRP A 208 6.50 -1.55 6.10
N ASN A 209 5.83 -0.41 6.07
CA ASN A 209 5.42 0.34 7.26
C ASN A 209 4.40 -0.43 8.12
N GLU A 210 3.56 -1.26 7.51
CA GLU A 210 2.59 -2.09 8.23
C GLU A 210 3.30 -3.15 9.11
N ALA A 211 4.57 -3.47 8.83
CA ALA A 211 5.37 -4.32 9.70
C ALA A 211 5.56 -3.73 11.11
N ALA A 212 5.46 -2.40 11.28
CA ALA A 212 5.52 -1.77 12.59
C ALA A 212 4.39 -2.23 13.52
N TYR A 213 3.23 -2.61 12.97
CA TYR A 213 2.08 -3.08 13.74
C TYR A 213 2.30 -4.47 14.39
N VAL A 214 3.21 -5.29 13.84
CA VAL A 214 3.58 -6.59 14.42
C VAL A 214 4.83 -6.53 15.30
N SER A 215 5.41 -5.34 15.51
CA SER A 215 6.62 -5.13 16.30
C SER A 215 6.52 -5.62 17.74
N ALA A 216 5.33 -5.53 18.33
CA ALA A 216 5.06 -6.00 19.69
C ALA A 216 5.04 -7.53 19.85
N GLU A 217 4.91 -8.28 18.74
CA GLU A 217 4.85 -9.74 18.71
C GLU A 217 6.20 -10.40 18.43
N LEU A 218 7.25 -9.62 18.15
CA LEU A 218 8.59 -10.12 17.87
C LEU A 218 9.31 -10.57 19.15
N LYS A 219 9.95 -11.74 19.10
CA LYS A 219 10.79 -12.27 20.16
C LYS A 219 12.01 -11.37 20.43
N GLU A 220 12.61 -10.87 19.35
CA GLU A 220 13.78 -10.00 19.41
C GLU A 220 13.51 -8.71 18.65
N ARG A 221 13.70 -7.56 19.28
CA ARG A 221 13.44 -6.25 18.66
C ARG A 221 14.34 -5.99 17.43
N ARG A 222 15.59 -6.49 17.44
CA ARG A 222 16.52 -6.37 16.29
C ARG A 222 16.04 -7.16 15.06
N SER A 223 15.24 -8.19 15.25
CA SER A 223 14.66 -8.96 14.14
C SER A 223 13.82 -8.09 13.19
N MET A 224 13.19 -7.02 13.68
CA MET A 224 12.47 -6.06 12.85
C MET A 224 13.38 -5.39 11.82
N VAL A 225 14.56 -4.93 12.27
CA VAL A 225 15.53 -4.25 11.38
C VAL A 225 16.00 -5.18 10.27
N VAL A 226 16.42 -6.41 10.67
CA VAL A 226 16.89 -7.42 9.71
C VAL A 226 15.77 -7.78 8.72
N ALA A 227 14.53 -7.96 9.20
CA ALA A 227 13.40 -8.27 8.36
C ALA A 227 13.12 -7.16 7.34
N MET A 228 13.07 -5.89 7.78
CA MET A 228 12.81 -4.76 6.88
C MET A 228 13.91 -4.60 5.82
N VAL A 229 15.18 -4.60 6.24
CA VAL A 229 16.31 -4.38 5.33
C VAL A 229 16.44 -5.51 4.31
N LEU A 230 16.44 -6.77 4.78
CA LEU A 230 16.60 -7.92 3.90
C LEU A 230 15.42 -8.10 2.96
N SER A 231 14.20 -7.93 3.46
CA SER A 231 13.00 -8.01 2.62
C SER A 231 13.01 -6.96 1.52
N LEU A 232 13.30 -5.69 1.84
CA LEU A 232 13.33 -4.63 0.84
C LEU A 232 14.46 -4.81 -0.17
N ALA A 233 15.63 -5.31 0.23
CA ALA A 233 16.70 -5.63 -0.70
C ALA A 233 16.27 -6.72 -1.70
N VAL A 234 15.68 -7.83 -1.21
CA VAL A 234 15.16 -8.91 -2.05
C VAL A 234 14.04 -8.41 -2.97
N ILE A 235 13.09 -7.64 -2.43
CA ILE A 235 11.97 -7.09 -3.21
C ILE A 235 12.50 -6.16 -4.32
N THR A 236 13.48 -5.31 -4.02
CA THR A 236 14.09 -4.41 -5.03
C THR A 236 14.70 -5.22 -6.18
N LEU A 237 15.44 -6.28 -5.88
CA LEU A 237 16.00 -7.16 -6.90
C LEU A 237 14.92 -7.86 -7.71
N LEU A 238 13.87 -8.37 -7.09
CA LEU A 238 12.74 -8.99 -7.77
C LEU A 238 11.99 -7.98 -8.64
N TYR A 239 11.77 -6.76 -8.17
CA TYR A 239 11.10 -5.72 -8.95
C TYR A 239 11.93 -5.23 -10.13
N LEU A 240 13.25 -5.16 -10.01
CA LEU A 240 14.14 -4.90 -11.14
C LEU A 240 14.12 -6.06 -12.16
N ALA A 241 14.17 -7.29 -11.67
CA ALA A 241 14.16 -8.47 -12.55
C ALA A 241 12.84 -8.59 -13.34
N ILE A 242 11.69 -8.40 -12.68
CA ILE A 242 10.39 -8.47 -13.37
C ILE A 242 10.19 -7.31 -14.35
N ASN A 243 10.60 -6.10 -13.99
CA ASN A 243 10.55 -4.96 -14.90
C ASN A 243 11.47 -5.14 -16.11
N TYR A 244 12.66 -5.72 -15.90
CA TYR A 244 13.52 -6.10 -17.00
C TYR A 244 12.87 -7.16 -17.91
N ALA A 245 12.22 -8.18 -17.33
CA ALA A 245 11.49 -9.18 -18.10
C ALA A 245 10.37 -8.56 -18.95
N TYR A 246 9.61 -7.61 -18.37
CA TYR A 246 8.55 -6.89 -19.08
C TYR A 246 9.09 -6.09 -20.27
N VAL A 247 10.11 -5.27 -20.04
CA VAL A 247 10.67 -4.40 -21.08
C VAL A 247 11.38 -5.23 -22.15
N ARG A 248 12.11 -6.28 -21.76
CA ARG A 248 12.76 -7.18 -22.72
C ARG A 248 11.75 -7.89 -23.63
N GLY A 249 10.63 -8.36 -23.08
CA GLY A 249 9.65 -9.15 -23.84
C GLY A 249 8.64 -8.31 -24.63
N LEU A 250 8.13 -7.22 -24.05
CA LEU A 250 7.10 -6.39 -24.65
C LEU A 250 7.64 -5.12 -25.32
N GLY A 251 8.90 -4.76 -25.05
CA GLY A 251 9.46 -3.45 -25.35
C GLY A 251 8.93 -2.35 -24.41
N PHE A 252 9.69 -1.28 -24.25
CA PHE A 252 9.32 -0.17 -23.35
C PHE A 252 7.96 0.45 -23.71
N ALA A 253 7.70 0.67 -25.01
CA ALA A 253 6.42 1.22 -25.49
C ALA A 253 5.26 0.21 -25.32
N GLY A 254 5.51 -1.09 -25.41
CA GLY A 254 4.53 -2.14 -25.15
C GLY A 254 4.13 -2.16 -23.67
N VAL A 255 5.11 -2.10 -22.76
CA VAL A 255 4.84 -2.00 -21.32
C VAL A 255 3.98 -0.78 -21.01
N ALA A 256 4.31 0.39 -21.57
CA ALA A 256 3.59 1.64 -21.31
C ALA A 256 2.11 1.62 -21.74
N LYS A 257 1.76 0.80 -22.73
CA LYS A 257 0.39 0.67 -23.27
C LYS A 257 -0.43 -0.45 -22.62
N SER A 258 0.23 -1.39 -21.95
CA SER A 258 -0.43 -2.56 -21.37
C SER A 258 -1.27 -2.21 -20.15
N GLN A 259 -2.41 -2.86 -19.99
CA GLN A 259 -3.20 -2.83 -18.77
C GLN A 259 -2.95 -4.06 -17.89
N THR A 260 -2.51 -5.17 -18.49
CA THR A 260 -2.25 -6.45 -17.82
C THR A 260 -0.88 -6.99 -18.24
N VAL A 261 0.18 -6.24 -17.90
CA VAL A 261 1.54 -6.44 -18.41
C VAL A 261 2.07 -7.87 -18.23
N ALA A 262 1.74 -8.54 -17.12
CA ALA A 262 2.13 -9.94 -16.91
C ALA A 262 1.39 -10.89 -17.86
N ALA A 263 0.10 -10.66 -18.09
CA ALA A 263 -0.69 -11.48 -19.00
C ALA A 263 -0.23 -11.33 -20.44
N ASP A 264 0.05 -10.11 -20.88
CA ASP A 264 0.55 -9.82 -22.21
C ASP A 264 1.91 -10.50 -22.45
N LEU A 265 2.83 -10.42 -21.46
CA LEU A 265 4.14 -11.10 -21.55
C LEU A 265 4.00 -12.63 -21.64
N MET A 266 3.18 -13.22 -20.75
CA MET A 266 2.95 -14.66 -20.75
C MET A 266 2.27 -15.13 -22.03
N GLY A 267 1.38 -14.28 -22.57
CA GLY A 267 0.69 -14.51 -23.85
C GLY A 267 1.64 -14.64 -25.03
N LEU A 268 2.75 -13.90 -25.06
CA LEU A 268 3.76 -14.02 -26.13
C LEU A 268 4.34 -15.43 -26.26
N ARG A 269 4.48 -16.16 -25.17
CA ARG A 269 5.08 -17.50 -25.17
C ARG A 269 4.06 -18.63 -25.14
N PHE A 270 2.99 -18.47 -24.35
CA PHE A 270 2.02 -19.53 -24.05
C PHE A 270 0.63 -19.25 -24.63
N GLY A 271 0.49 -18.20 -25.46
CA GLY A 271 -0.78 -17.82 -26.05
C GLY A 271 -1.82 -17.37 -25.01
N ASP A 272 -3.07 -17.35 -25.40
CA ASP A 272 -4.21 -16.91 -24.57
C ASP A 272 -4.29 -17.67 -23.23
N LEU A 273 -3.99 -18.96 -23.22
CA LEU A 273 -4.01 -19.76 -21.98
C LEU A 273 -2.98 -19.26 -20.97
N GLY A 274 -1.75 -18.94 -21.40
CA GLY A 274 -0.71 -18.40 -20.51
C GLY A 274 -1.11 -17.05 -19.89
N GLY A 275 -1.69 -16.16 -20.70
CA GLY A 275 -2.24 -14.90 -20.24
C GLY A 275 -3.35 -15.08 -19.20
N LYS A 276 -4.29 -15.99 -19.43
CA LYS A 276 -5.40 -16.29 -18.51
C LYS A 276 -4.92 -16.93 -17.19
N VAL A 277 -3.98 -17.86 -17.26
CA VAL A 277 -3.42 -18.51 -16.06
C VAL A 277 -2.75 -17.50 -15.14
N ILE A 278 -1.87 -16.65 -15.67
CA ILE A 278 -1.24 -15.63 -14.83
C ILE A 278 -2.24 -14.59 -14.34
N SER A 279 -3.24 -14.24 -15.14
CA SER A 279 -4.33 -13.35 -14.71
C SER A 279 -5.08 -13.93 -13.51
N ALA A 280 -5.38 -15.21 -13.49
CA ALA A 280 -6.01 -15.88 -12.36
C ALA A 280 -5.12 -15.83 -11.09
N VAL A 281 -3.80 -16.02 -11.24
CA VAL A 281 -2.84 -15.90 -10.12
C VAL A 281 -2.81 -14.48 -9.58
N VAL A 282 -2.79 -13.46 -10.45
CA VAL A 282 -2.83 -12.05 -10.01
C VAL A 282 -4.16 -11.71 -9.37
N CYS A 283 -5.28 -12.24 -9.87
CA CYS A 283 -6.60 -12.09 -9.24
C CYS A 283 -6.61 -12.64 -7.81
N LEU A 284 -6.08 -13.84 -7.59
CA LEU A 284 -5.99 -14.43 -6.25
C LEU A 284 -5.12 -13.56 -5.33
N ALA A 285 -3.98 -13.08 -5.83
CA ALA A 285 -3.12 -12.17 -5.08
C ALA A 285 -3.83 -10.86 -4.70
N ALA A 286 -4.57 -10.26 -5.65
CA ALA A 286 -5.32 -9.04 -5.40
C ALA A 286 -6.42 -9.25 -4.35
N LEU A 287 -7.19 -10.34 -4.45
CA LEU A 287 -8.23 -10.69 -3.47
C LEU A 287 -7.64 -10.87 -2.07
N THR A 288 -6.47 -11.53 -1.95
CA THR A 288 -5.76 -11.69 -0.67
C THR A 288 -5.35 -10.34 -0.10
N SER A 289 -4.79 -9.45 -0.93
CA SER A 289 -4.38 -8.11 -0.50
C SER A 289 -5.59 -7.25 -0.10
N ILE A 290 -6.70 -7.31 -0.84
CA ILE A 290 -7.95 -6.62 -0.50
C ILE A 290 -8.46 -7.11 0.85
N ASN A 291 -8.51 -8.43 1.05
CA ASN A 291 -9.01 -9.03 2.29
C ASN A 291 -8.16 -8.62 3.50
N ALA A 292 -6.84 -8.70 3.40
CA ALA A 292 -5.93 -8.24 4.45
C ALA A 292 -6.14 -6.75 4.77
N THR A 293 -6.29 -5.90 3.75
CA THR A 293 -6.53 -4.45 3.91
C THR A 293 -7.88 -4.18 4.58
N ILE A 294 -8.93 -4.94 4.22
CA ILE A 294 -10.25 -4.85 4.86
C ILE A 294 -10.15 -5.19 6.35
N ILE A 295 -9.47 -6.28 6.71
CA ILE A 295 -9.33 -6.73 8.10
C ILE A 295 -8.55 -5.71 8.94
N VAL A 296 -7.39 -5.27 8.46
CA VAL A 296 -6.54 -4.30 9.16
C VAL A 296 -7.24 -2.96 9.29
N GLY A 297 -7.89 -2.49 8.23
CA GLY A 297 -8.66 -1.25 8.22
C GLY A 297 -9.82 -1.28 9.20
N ALA A 298 -10.59 -2.35 9.23
CA ALA A 298 -11.72 -2.48 10.17
C ALA A 298 -11.26 -2.48 11.63
N ARG A 299 -10.11 -3.09 11.95
CA ARG A 299 -9.52 -3.05 13.31
C ARG A 299 -9.03 -1.65 13.68
N SER A 300 -8.41 -0.91 12.75
CA SER A 300 -8.02 0.48 12.95
C SER A 300 -9.25 1.37 13.20
N ASN A 301 -10.32 1.16 12.44
CA ASN A 301 -11.58 1.89 12.60
C ASN A 301 -12.28 1.55 13.92
N TYR A 302 -12.21 0.30 14.37
CA TYR A 302 -12.68 -0.13 15.68
C TYR A 302 -11.91 0.60 16.80
N ALA A 303 -10.57 0.67 16.72
CA ALA A 303 -9.75 1.39 17.70
C ALA A 303 -10.11 2.88 17.73
N LEU A 304 -10.28 3.52 16.55
CA LEU A 304 -10.75 4.90 16.45
C LEU A 304 -12.10 5.09 17.13
N GLY A 305 -13.03 4.15 16.96
CA GLY A 305 -14.35 4.18 17.60
C GLY A 305 -14.30 4.05 19.12
N ARG A 306 -13.33 3.32 19.66
CA ARG A 306 -13.10 3.21 21.11
C ARG A 306 -12.50 4.47 21.72
N ASP A 307 -11.63 5.14 20.99
CA ASP A 307 -10.92 6.32 21.48
C ASP A 307 -11.76 7.60 21.39
N TRP A 308 -12.77 7.63 20.48
CA TRP A 308 -13.49 8.85 20.13
C TRP A 308 -15.01 8.67 20.08
N PRO A 309 -15.77 9.36 20.95
CA PRO A 309 -17.24 9.22 21.07
C PRO A 309 -18.01 9.46 19.77
N VAL A 310 -17.55 10.39 18.91
CA VAL A 310 -18.19 10.66 17.60
C VAL A 310 -18.23 9.43 16.71
N PHE A 311 -17.27 8.54 16.85
CA PHE A 311 -17.15 7.25 16.15
C PHE A 311 -17.53 6.05 17.04
N GLY A 312 -18.14 6.27 18.20
CA GLY A 312 -18.39 5.22 19.21
C GLY A 312 -19.08 3.98 18.66
N ARG A 313 -19.93 4.11 17.63
CA ARG A 313 -20.57 2.96 16.97
C ARG A 313 -19.57 2.06 16.25
N LEU A 314 -18.45 2.60 15.71
CA LEU A 314 -17.39 1.80 15.11
C LEU A 314 -16.64 0.94 16.14
N GLY A 315 -16.63 1.40 17.42
CA GLY A 315 -16.00 0.72 18.54
C GLY A 315 -16.82 -0.46 19.11
N HIS A 316 -17.83 -0.94 18.40
CA HIS A 316 -18.60 -2.13 18.78
C HIS A 316 -18.03 -3.40 18.16
N TRP A 317 -17.71 -4.39 19.01
CA TRP A 317 -17.24 -5.70 18.61
C TRP A 317 -18.35 -6.73 18.75
N ASP A 318 -18.71 -7.39 17.65
CA ASP A 318 -19.70 -8.44 17.66
C ASP A 318 -19.06 -9.78 18.10
N ALA A 319 -19.44 -10.27 19.28
CA ALA A 319 -18.90 -11.50 19.82
C ALA A 319 -19.29 -12.76 19.02
N ARG A 320 -20.37 -12.72 18.20
CA ARG A 320 -20.83 -13.87 17.42
C ARG A 320 -19.95 -14.13 16.22
N THR A 321 -19.58 -13.05 15.53
CA THR A 321 -18.76 -13.10 14.32
C THR A 321 -17.29 -12.80 14.62
N ASP A 322 -16.98 -12.44 15.86
CA ASP A 322 -15.66 -12.01 16.34
C ASP A 322 -15.04 -10.93 15.43
N ALA A 323 -15.85 -9.93 15.07
CA ALA A 323 -15.49 -8.88 14.11
C ALA A 323 -16.16 -7.54 14.45
N PRO A 324 -15.56 -6.40 14.09
CA PRO A 324 -16.15 -5.07 14.22
C PRO A 324 -17.08 -4.78 13.04
N ARG A 325 -18.31 -5.34 13.04
CA ARG A 325 -19.25 -5.33 11.92
C ARG A 325 -19.56 -3.93 11.40
N ILE A 326 -19.80 -2.96 12.29
CA ILE A 326 -20.13 -1.59 11.87
C ILE A 326 -18.95 -0.94 11.17
N ALA A 327 -17.72 -1.17 11.65
CA ALA A 327 -16.51 -0.67 10.99
C ALA A 327 -16.32 -1.29 9.61
N LEU A 328 -16.60 -2.60 9.44
CA LEU A 328 -16.59 -3.29 8.14
C LEU A 328 -17.61 -2.70 7.17
N TYR A 329 -18.86 -2.47 7.60
CA TYR A 329 -19.89 -1.85 6.76
C TYR A 329 -19.48 -0.47 6.29
N VAL A 330 -19.07 0.39 7.22
CA VAL A 330 -18.70 1.78 6.91
C VAL A 330 -17.52 1.81 5.94
N GLN A 331 -16.48 1.03 6.20
CA GLN A 331 -15.31 0.92 5.32
C GLN A 331 -15.69 0.39 3.93
N GLY A 332 -16.52 -0.66 3.86
CA GLY A 332 -17.00 -1.24 2.61
C GLY A 332 -17.79 -0.23 1.77
N ILE A 333 -18.66 0.56 2.41
CA ILE A 333 -19.44 1.62 1.74
C ILE A 333 -18.49 2.68 1.17
N PHE A 334 -17.52 3.20 1.94
CA PHE A 334 -16.55 4.17 1.43
C PHE A 334 -15.73 3.62 0.26
N ALA A 335 -15.27 2.37 0.36
CA ALA A 335 -14.52 1.72 -0.72
C ALA A 335 -15.39 1.57 -1.99
N LEU A 336 -16.65 1.17 -1.86
CA LEU A 336 -17.58 1.06 -2.99
C LEU A 336 -17.89 2.41 -3.63
N LEU A 337 -18.07 3.47 -2.82
CA LEU A 337 -18.25 4.83 -3.35
C LEU A 337 -17.04 5.27 -4.18
N LEU A 338 -15.82 4.94 -3.73
CA LEU A 338 -14.60 5.22 -4.49
C LEU A 338 -14.53 4.38 -5.78
N VAL A 339 -14.91 3.11 -5.74
CA VAL A 339 -14.98 2.28 -6.95
C VAL A 339 -16.01 2.87 -7.94
N VAL A 340 -17.18 3.26 -7.48
CA VAL A 340 -18.20 3.90 -8.36
C VAL A 340 -17.67 5.22 -8.94
N ALA A 341 -17.05 6.07 -8.12
CA ALA A 341 -16.43 7.32 -8.59
C ALA A 341 -15.34 7.06 -9.64
N GLY A 342 -14.49 6.05 -9.41
CA GLY A 342 -13.46 5.63 -10.35
C GLY A 342 -14.00 5.11 -11.68
N ALA A 343 -15.18 4.50 -11.71
CA ALA A 343 -15.78 3.98 -12.93
C ALA A 343 -16.09 5.06 -13.98
N PHE A 344 -16.24 6.31 -13.56
CA PHE A 344 -16.48 7.47 -14.42
C PHE A 344 -15.22 8.29 -14.71
N THR A 345 -14.04 7.81 -14.26
CA THR A 345 -12.77 8.52 -14.38
C THR A 345 -11.67 7.54 -14.81
N ASP A 346 -10.41 7.93 -14.66
CA ASP A 346 -9.24 7.09 -14.96
C ASP A 346 -8.94 6.11 -13.80
N GLN A 347 -9.96 5.39 -13.34
CA GLN A 347 -9.92 4.25 -12.42
C GLN A 347 -8.71 4.24 -11.43
N VAL A 348 -7.69 3.40 -11.73
CA VAL A 348 -6.48 3.22 -10.91
C VAL A 348 -5.76 4.54 -10.65
N LYS A 349 -5.60 5.38 -11.67
CA LYS A 349 -4.93 6.67 -11.55
C LYS A 349 -5.69 7.59 -10.59
N THR A 350 -7.01 7.68 -10.72
CA THR A 350 -7.84 8.50 -9.83
C THR A 350 -7.74 8.05 -8.38
N MET A 351 -7.66 6.75 -8.10
CA MET A 351 -7.49 6.25 -6.73
C MET A 351 -6.15 6.67 -6.12
N ILE A 352 -5.08 6.62 -6.91
CA ILE A 352 -3.76 7.08 -6.46
C ILE A 352 -3.77 8.60 -6.26
N GLU A 353 -4.37 9.35 -7.18
CA GLU A 353 -4.52 10.80 -7.07
C GLU A 353 -5.26 11.20 -5.80
N TYR A 354 -6.35 10.51 -5.46
CA TYR A 354 -7.14 10.74 -4.27
C TYR A 354 -6.37 10.44 -2.96
N THR A 355 -5.61 9.34 -2.94
CA THR A 355 -4.95 8.87 -1.72
C THR A 355 -3.59 9.50 -1.46
N SER A 356 -2.83 9.83 -2.52
CA SER A 356 -1.43 10.23 -2.43
C SER A 356 -1.16 11.42 -1.51
N PRO A 357 -1.86 12.57 -1.60
CA PRO A 357 -1.51 13.73 -0.76
C PRO A 357 -1.71 13.44 0.72
N VAL A 358 -2.77 12.71 1.07
CA VAL A 358 -3.07 12.35 2.46
C VAL A 358 -2.07 11.32 2.98
N PHE A 359 -1.73 10.32 2.16
CA PHE A 359 -0.75 9.29 2.51
C PHE A 359 0.64 9.91 2.75
N TRP A 360 1.16 10.71 1.81
CA TRP A 360 2.49 11.32 1.94
C TRP A 360 2.57 12.33 3.07
N PHE A 361 1.48 13.04 3.36
CA PHE A 361 1.41 13.93 4.52
C PHE A 361 1.64 13.15 5.83
N PHE A 362 0.91 12.06 6.05
CA PHE A 362 1.06 11.29 7.29
C PHE A 362 2.38 10.51 7.36
N PHE A 363 2.90 10.05 6.22
CA PHE A 363 4.23 9.46 6.15
C PHE A 363 5.33 10.45 6.53
N MET A 364 5.23 11.68 6.02
CA MET A 364 6.11 12.78 6.40
C MET A 364 6.04 13.03 7.91
N MET A 365 4.84 13.09 8.45
CA MET A 365 4.63 13.33 9.89
C MET A 365 5.15 12.18 10.75
N ALA A 366 5.09 10.92 10.29
CA ALA A 366 5.73 9.80 10.95
C ALA A 366 7.27 9.93 10.96
N GLY A 367 7.86 10.40 9.86
CA GLY A 367 9.30 10.75 9.81
C GLY A 367 9.66 11.88 10.78
N ILE A 368 8.83 12.93 10.88
CA ILE A 368 9.01 14.04 11.84
C ILE A 368 8.83 13.55 13.28
N ALA A 369 7.92 12.60 13.52
CA ALA A 369 7.70 12.03 14.85
C ALA A 369 8.99 11.42 15.44
N LEU A 370 9.87 10.85 14.62
CA LEU A 370 11.17 10.33 15.05
C LEU A 370 12.04 11.45 15.67
N PHE A 371 12.10 12.63 15.06
CA PHE A 371 12.82 13.79 15.62
C PHE A 371 12.19 14.26 16.92
N VAL A 372 10.87 14.44 16.92
CA VAL A 372 10.11 14.91 18.09
C VAL A 372 10.33 13.97 19.28
N LEU A 373 10.20 12.66 19.06
CA LEU A 373 10.36 11.66 20.12
C LEU A 373 11.82 11.52 20.60
N ARG A 374 12.81 11.76 19.74
CA ARG A 374 14.21 11.80 20.19
C ARG A 374 14.48 12.98 21.13
N VAL A 375 13.84 14.14 20.87
CA VAL A 375 14.01 15.34 21.69
C VAL A 375 13.20 15.26 22.98
N ARG A 376 11.93 14.82 22.89
CA ARG A 376 11.03 14.78 24.06
C ARG A 376 11.29 13.63 25.02
N GLU A 377 11.82 12.54 24.50
CA GLU A 377 12.03 11.30 25.24
C GLU A 377 13.45 10.76 25.03
N PRO A 378 14.50 11.52 25.45
CA PRO A 378 15.90 11.16 25.19
C PRO A 378 16.30 9.85 25.88
N ASP A 379 15.71 9.56 27.05
CA ASP A 379 16.05 8.39 27.88
C ASP A 379 15.35 7.11 27.46
N THR A 380 14.43 7.17 26.46
CA THR A 380 13.75 5.97 25.97
C THR A 380 14.77 5.01 25.34
N PRO A 381 14.80 3.72 25.77
CA PRO A 381 15.69 2.73 25.19
C PRO A 381 15.42 2.54 23.68
N ARG A 382 16.46 2.73 22.86
CA ARG A 382 16.42 2.53 21.41
C ARG A 382 17.36 1.38 21.02
N PRO A 383 16.82 0.14 20.93
CA PRO A 383 17.62 -1.04 20.55
C PRO A 383 18.26 -0.92 19.17
N PHE A 384 17.63 -0.14 18.30
CA PHE A 384 18.15 0.28 17.00
C PHE A 384 18.06 1.80 16.89
N LYS A 385 19.15 2.41 16.42
CA LYS A 385 19.19 3.84 16.07
C LYS A 385 19.44 3.96 14.58
N VAL A 386 18.64 4.77 13.90
CA VAL A 386 18.78 5.01 12.46
C VAL A 386 20.20 5.49 12.16
N PRO A 387 20.91 4.85 11.18
CA PRO A 387 22.26 5.25 10.82
C PRO A 387 22.26 6.64 10.17
N LEU A 388 23.41 7.31 10.22
CA LEU A 388 23.63 8.66 9.66
C LEU A 388 22.61 9.70 10.11
N TYR A 389 22.11 9.58 11.36
CA TYR A 389 21.24 10.61 11.92
C TYR A 389 21.97 11.96 12.00
N PRO A 390 21.36 13.10 11.63
CA PRO A 390 19.97 13.29 11.22
C PRO A 390 19.69 13.15 9.71
N LEU A 391 20.71 12.84 8.89
CA LEU A 391 20.61 12.85 7.42
C LEU A 391 19.55 11.87 6.88
N THR A 392 19.56 10.61 7.36
CA THR A 392 18.62 9.58 6.89
C THR A 392 17.16 9.98 7.10
N PRO A 393 16.72 10.39 8.31
CA PRO A 393 15.33 10.84 8.47
C PRO A 393 15.05 12.19 7.79
N ILE A 394 16.02 13.08 7.60
CA ILE A 394 15.83 14.29 6.77
C ILE A 394 15.53 13.91 5.32
N LEU A 395 16.28 12.97 4.74
CA LEU A 395 16.05 12.50 3.37
C LEU A 395 14.64 11.86 3.24
N PHE A 396 14.23 11.07 4.21
CA PHE A 396 12.89 10.50 4.22
C PHE A 396 11.79 11.57 4.26
N VAL A 397 11.88 12.50 5.20
CA VAL A 397 10.92 13.62 5.34
C VAL A 397 10.91 14.49 4.08
N ALA A 398 12.08 14.84 3.53
CA ALA A 398 12.20 15.64 2.31
C ALA A 398 11.57 14.92 1.09
N THR A 399 11.77 13.60 0.98
CA THR A 399 11.14 12.80 -0.08
C THR A 399 9.62 12.79 0.08
N CYS A 400 9.10 12.57 1.29
CA CYS A 400 7.67 12.61 1.54
C CYS A 400 7.08 14.01 1.26
N ALA A 401 7.78 15.08 1.64
CA ALA A 401 7.38 16.46 1.35
C ALA A 401 7.36 16.75 -0.17
N TYR A 402 8.37 16.27 -0.91
CA TYR A 402 8.40 16.39 -2.37
C TYR A 402 7.26 15.63 -3.02
N LEU A 403 6.94 14.42 -2.56
CA LEU A 403 5.84 13.63 -3.09
C LEU A 403 4.46 14.20 -2.73
N LEU A 404 4.34 14.78 -1.53
CA LEU A 404 3.16 15.56 -1.15
C LEU A 404 2.98 16.76 -2.09
N TYR A 405 4.03 17.56 -2.30
CA TYR A 405 4.01 18.67 -3.25
C TYR A 405 3.65 18.19 -4.66
N SER A 406 4.28 17.11 -5.13
CA SER A 406 4.04 16.54 -6.45
C SER A 406 2.58 16.05 -6.60
N SER A 407 2.03 15.43 -5.56
CA SER A 407 0.63 15.01 -5.53
C SER A 407 -0.34 16.18 -5.68
N LEU A 408 -0.02 17.33 -5.10
CA LEU A 408 -0.87 18.54 -5.16
C LEU A 408 -0.66 19.33 -6.43
N ALA A 409 0.59 19.43 -6.93
CA ALA A 409 0.94 20.27 -8.08
C ALA A 409 0.58 19.63 -9.43
N TYR A 410 0.78 18.32 -9.57
CA TYR A 410 0.63 17.60 -10.84
C TYR A 410 -0.66 16.81 -10.95
N VAL A 411 -1.33 16.54 -9.82
CA VAL A 411 -2.60 15.83 -9.75
C VAL A 411 -3.72 16.85 -9.59
N LYS A 412 -4.55 17.01 -10.63
CA LYS A 412 -5.67 17.96 -10.61
C LYS A 412 -6.82 17.44 -9.73
N GLY A 413 -8.01 17.49 -9.97
CA GLY A 413 -9.20 17.23 -9.16
C GLY A 413 -9.15 16.15 -8.04
N GLY A 414 -8.55 14.97 -8.29
CA GLY A 414 -8.54 13.84 -7.33
C GLY A 414 -7.79 14.16 -6.02
N ALA A 415 -6.65 14.85 -6.08
CA ALA A 415 -5.87 15.22 -4.90
C ALA A 415 -6.64 16.17 -3.97
N TRP A 416 -7.31 17.15 -4.53
CA TRP A 416 -8.11 18.11 -3.75
C TRP A 416 -9.33 17.44 -3.11
N ALA A 417 -9.92 16.41 -3.74
CA ALA A 417 -10.97 15.62 -3.12
C ALA A 417 -10.46 14.90 -1.86
N GLY A 418 -9.28 14.26 -1.91
CA GLY A 418 -8.66 13.65 -0.74
C GLY A 418 -8.36 14.64 0.38
N VAL A 419 -7.83 15.81 0.04
CA VAL A 419 -7.58 16.89 1.00
C VAL A 419 -8.87 17.43 1.61
N ALA A 420 -9.93 17.60 0.81
CA ALA A 420 -11.24 18.06 1.32
C ALA A 420 -11.86 17.05 2.29
N VAL A 421 -11.73 15.76 2.01
CA VAL A 421 -12.18 14.70 2.93
C VAL A 421 -11.36 14.71 4.22
N LEU A 422 -10.03 14.93 4.15
CA LEU A 422 -9.21 15.10 5.34
C LEU A 422 -9.64 16.34 6.15
N ALA A 423 -9.92 17.46 5.47
CA ALA A 423 -10.38 18.69 6.12
C ALA A 423 -11.75 18.52 6.83
N ALA A 424 -12.65 17.69 6.29
CA ALA A 424 -13.87 17.31 6.98
C ALA A 424 -13.61 16.64 8.34
N GLY A 425 -12.49 15.92 8.47
CA GLY A 425 -12.03 15.38 9.75
C GLY A 425 -11.71 16.43 10.80
N LEU A 426 -11.21 17.62 10.41
CA LEU A 426 -10.98 18.74 11.34
C LEU A 426 -12.32 19.25 11.92
N VAL A 427 -13.36 19.31 11.09
CA VAL A 427 -14.71 19.70 11.54
C VAL A 427 -15.24 18.67 12.54
N LEU A 428 -15.13 17.37 12.24
CA LEU A 428 -15.52 16.29 13.15
C LEU A 428 -14.74 16.33 14.46
N LEU A 429 -13.44 16.62 14.41
CA LEU A 429 -12.60 16.80 15.59
C LEU A 429 -13.09 17.96 16.45
N ALA A 430 -13.40 19.12 15.84
CA ALA A 430 -13.89 20.30 16.55
C ALA A 430 -15.22 20.02 17.27
N PHE A 431 -16.15 19.30 16.63
CA PHE A 431 -17.39 18.86 17.26
C PHE A 431 -17.13 17.94 18.46
N ASN A 432 -16.22 16.98 18.32
CA ASN A 432 -15.90 16.01 19.37
C ASN A 432 -15.26 16.68 20.60
N LEU A 433 -14.34 17.62 20.39
CA LEU A 433 -13.72 18.39 21.47
C LEU A 433 -14.75 19.28 22.21
N ARG A 434 -15.74 19.83 21.49
CA ARG A 434 -16.84 20.60 22.11
C ARG A 434 -17.78 19.69 22.90
N ALA A 435 -18.12 18.52 22.39
CA ALA A 435 -18.99 17.57 23.09
C ALA A 435 -18.33 17.05 24.38
N GLY A 436 -17.02 16.73 24.34
CA GLY A 436 -16.28 16.32 25.53
C GLY A 436 -16.18 17.38 26.62
N ARG A 437 -16.11 18.67 26.24
CA ARG A 437 -16.13 19.79 27.21
C ARG A 437 -17.49 20.04 27.85
N ARG A 438 -18.59 19.57 27.25
CA ARG A 438 -19.94 19.68 27.82
C ARG A 438 -20.32 18.54 28.76
N ALA A 439 -19.56 17.42 28.67
CA ALA A 439 -19.78 16.23 29.50
C ALA A 439 -18.83 16.14 30.70
N ALA A 440 -17.82 17.00 30.80
CA ALA A 440 -16.93 17.23 31.94
C ALA A 440 -17.37 18.47 32.73
#